data_12de5d3102777db31b77d25cb5656be6
#
_entry.id   12de5d3102777db31b77d25cb5656be6
#
_cell.length_a   1.000
_cell.length_b   1.000
_cell.length_c   1.000
_cell.angle_alpha   90.00
_cell.angle_beta   90.00
_cell.angle_gamma   90.00
#
_symmetry.space_group_name_H-M   'P 1'
#
loop_
_entity.id
_entity.type
_entity.pdbx_description
1 polymer ?
#
loop_
_entity_poly.entity_id
_entity_poly.type
_entity_poly.pdbx_seq_one_letter_code
_entity_poly.pdbx_strand_id
1 'polypeptide(L)'
;MSVKELIVNAGSSSLKYTVFRMPEQEVLANGIFEQLTTPKPTFTHKLPNESGKLVKVIEKEPLAPYATHADAINTLIETLTGKKFGVLSSMDEIAAVGHRVLHGGEKFSGSVLVTESVKEAIRECIPLGPLHNPANLMGIEVCEKIMKGIP
;
A
#
# COMPACT_ATOMS: atom_id res chain seq x y z
N MET A 1 -7.02 15.70 -17.29
CA MET A 1 -6.99 15.93 -15.83
C MET A 1 -6.30 14.76 -15.17
N SER A 2 -5.30 15.01 -14.35
CA SER A 2 -4.57 13.94 -13.66
C SER A 2 -5.20 13.63 -12.31
N VAL A 3 -5.06 12.38 -11.89
CA VAL A 3 -5.48 11.92 -10.55
C VAL A 3 -4.31 11.21 -9.90
N LYS A 4 -4.31 11.13 -8.58
CA LYS A 4 -3.31 10.38 -7.83
C LYS A 4 -3.91 9.09 -7.31
N GLU A 5 -3.15 8.02 -7.42
CA GLU A 5 -3.56 6.70 -6.95
C GLU A 5 -2.46 6.11 -6.06
N LEU A 6 -2.86 5.39 -5.04
CA LEU A 6 -1.98 4.66 -4.15
C LEU A 6 -2.09 3.17 -4.45
N ILE A 7 -0.97 2.53 -4.75
CA ILE A 7 -0.92 1.08 -4.98
C ILE A 7 -0.25 0.44 -3.77
N VAL A 8 -0.90 -0.57 -3.21
CA VAL A 8 -0.44 -1.27 -2.00
C VAL A 8 -0.27 -2.75 -2.31
N ASN A 9 0.83 -3.30 -1.86
CA ASN A 9 1.10 -4.74 -1.91
C ASN A 9 1.48 -5.19 -0.51
N ALA A 10 0.55 -5.83 0.19
CA ALA A 10 0.75 -6.33 1.54
C ALA A 10 1.17 -7.79 1.53
N GLY A 11 2.35 -8.07 2.08
CA GLY A 11 2.83 -9.41 2.38
C GLY A 11 2.61 -9.76 3.85
N SER A 12 2.98 -10.96 4.26
CA SER A 12 2.80 -11.41 5.65
C SER A 12 3.57 -10.56 6.66
N SER A 13 4.76 -10.08 6.28
CA SER A 13 5.60 -9.25 7.15
C SER A 13 6.10 -8.00 6.41
N SER A 14 5.46 -7.61 5.32
CA SER A 14 5.90 -6.47 4.52
C SER A 14 4.71 -5.70 3.98
N LEU A 15 4.97 -4.45 3.61
CA LEU A 15 4.01 -3.63 2.89
C LEU A 15 4.79 -2.73 1.95
N LYS A 16 4.54 -2.86 0.65
CA LYS A 16 5.10 -1.99 -0.38
C LYS A 16 4.02 -1.06 -0.89
N TYR A 17 4.41 0.15 -1.24
CA TYR A 17 3.48 1.11 -1.82
C TYR A 17 4.16 1.96 -2.89
N THR A 18 3.33 2.45 -3.81
CA THR A 18 3.73 3.45 -4.81
C THR A 18 2.58 4.43 -4.98
N VAL A 19 2.90 5.71 -5.03
CA VAL A 19 1.95 6.77 -5.37
C VAL A 19 2.20 7.17 -6.81
N PHE A 20 1.17 7.07 -7.65
CA PHE A 20 1.23 7.44 -9.07
C PHE A 20 0.37 8.66 -9.36
N ARG A 21 0.84 9.47 -10.30
CA ARG A 21 -0.01 10.44 -11.00
C ARG A 21 -0.48 9.76 -12.29
N MET A 22 -1.79 9.71 -12.48
CA MET A 22 -2.39 9.05 -13.63
C MET A 22 -3.07 10.09 -14.53
N PRO A 23 -3.17 9.91 -15.85
CA PRO A 23 -2.83 8.69 -16.59
C PRO A 23 -1.35 8.53 -16.96
N GLU A 24 -0.50 9.51 -16.65
CA GLU A 24 0.90 9.54 -17.06
C GLU A 24 1.74 8.40 -16.46
N GLN A 25 1.24 7.77 -15.41
CA GLN A 25 1.95 6.73 -14.64
C GLN A 25 3.27 7.25 -14.04
N GLU A 26 3.28 8.53 -13.67
CA GLU A 26 4.44 9.14 -13.02
C GLU A 26 4.50 8.72 -11.55
N VAL A 27 5.64 8.19 -11.13
CA VAL A 27 5.86 7.81 -9.73
C VAL A 27 6.16 9.06 -8.92
N LEU A 28 5.30 9.38 -7.95
CA LEU A 28 5.49 10.50 -7.04
C LEU A 28 6.24 10.10 -5.77
N ALA A 29 6.10 8.87 -5.33
CA ALA A 29 6.77 8.31 -4.16
C ALA A 29 6.64 6.80 -4.16
N ASN A 30 7.59 6.10 -3.54
CA ASN A 30 7.39 4.69 -3.21
C ASN A 30 8.16 4.34 -1.94
N GLY A 31 7.89 3.17 -1.41
CA GLY A 31 8.59 2.70 -0.22
C GLY A 31 8.21 1.29 0.16
N ILE A 32 8.86 0.83 1.23
CA ILE A 32 8.65 -0.51 1.75
C ILE A 32 8.77 -0.50 3.27
N PHE A 33 7.86 -1.20 3.92
CA PHE A 33 7.96 -1.61 5.31
C PHE A 33 8.37 -3.07 5.32
N GLU A 34 9.43 -3.39 6.05
CA GLU A 34 10.00 -4.72 6.13
C GLU A 34 9.98 -5.23 7.56
N GLN A 35 9.90 -6.54 7.72
CA GLN A 35 9.91 -7.22 9.00
C GLN A 35 8.81 -6.73 9.96
N LEU A 36 7.65 -6.38 9.41
CA LEU A 36 6.47 -6.07 10.23
C LEU A 36 6.09 -7.27 11.10
N THR A 37 5.54 -7.01 12.26
CA THR A 37 5.17 -8.03 13.26
C THR A 37 6.35 -8.82 13.82
N THR A 38 7.57 -8.31 13.64
CA THR A 38 8.79 -8.87 14.22
C THR A 38 9.43 -7.85 15.17
N PRO A 39 10.46 -8.24 15.95
CA PRO A 39 11.13 -7.30 16.86
C PRO A 39 11.81 -6.11 16.18
N LYS A 40 12.14 -6.19 14.90
CA LYS A 40 12.95 -5.17 14.21
C LYS A 40 12.37 -4.73 12.86
N PRO A 41 11.15 -4.16 12.83
CA PRO A 41 10.61 -3.66 11.57
C PRO A 41 11.33 -2.39 11.13
N THR A 42 11.43 -2.18 9.82
CA THR A 42 12.09 -1.02 9.23
C THR A 42 11.25 -0.39 8.13
N PHE A 43 11.52 0.87 7.85
CA PHE A 43 10.83 1.65 6.82
C PHE A 43 11.85 2.32 5.90
N THR A 44 11.67 2.17 4.60
CA THR A 44 12.44 2.87 3.57
C THR A 44 11.47 3.62 2.67
N HIS A 45 11.76 4.90 2.42
CA HIS A 45 10.91 5.76 1.59
C HIS A 45 11.76 6.43 0.52
N LYS A 46 11.24 6.49 -0.71
CA LYS A 46 11.94 7.07 -1.86
C LYS A 46 11.09 8.15 -2.52
N LEU A 47 11.77 9.20 -2.95
CA LEU A 47 11.19 10.29 -3.73
C LEU A 47 12.01 10.49 -5.02
N PRO A 48 11.37 10.95 -6.12
CA PRO A 48 12.12 11.31 -7.33
C PRO A 48 13.00 12.54 -7.05
N ASN A 49 14.22 12.50 -7.56
CA ASN A 49 15.08 13.68 -7.56
C ASN A 49 14.76 14.56 -8.79
N GLU A 50 15.58 15.61 -9.02
CA GLU A 50 15.38 16.55 -10.13
C GLU A 50 15.36 15.86 -11.51
N SER A 51 16.09 14.75 -11.66
CA SER A 51 16.14 13.99 -12.91
C SER A 51 15.02 12.93 -13.00
N GLY A 52 14.16 12.81 -11.99
CA GLY A 52 13.12 11.81 -11.94
C GLY A 52 13.56 10.46 -11.41
N LYS A 53 14.81 10.31 -10.98
CA LYS A 53 15.31 9.07 -10.39
C LYS A 53 14.89 8.97 -8.94
N LEU A 54 14.35 7.81 -8.55
CA LEU A 54 13.96 7.55 -7.16
C LEU A 54 15.20 7.40 -6.29
N VAL A 55 15.24 8.19 -5.22
CA VAL A 55 16.32 8.16 -4.25
C VAL A 55 15.77 7.98 -2.85
N LYS A 56 16.49 7.27 -2.00
CA LYS A 56 16.08 7.03 -0.62
C LYS A 56 16.19 8.32 0.19
N VAL A 57 15.08 8.76 0.77
CA VAL A 57 15.04 9.90 1.70
C VAL A 57 14.85 9.44 3.13
N ILE A 58 14.34 8.23 3.34
CA ILE A 58 14.32 7.50 4.60
C ILE A 58 14.91 6.12 4.28
N GLU A 59 15.94 5.69 4.99
CA GLU A 59 16.60 4.40 4.74
C GLU A 59 16.57 3.55 6.00
N LYS A 60 15.85 2.43 5.93
CA LYS A 60 15.74 1.42 6.99
C LYS A 60 15.55 2.04 8.38
N GLU A 61 14.66 3.04 8.48
CA GLU A 61 14.34 3.65 9.76
C GLU A 61 13.65 2.62 10.65
N PRO A 62 14.15 2.40 11.87
CA PRO A 62 13.52 1.47 12.81
C PRO A 62 12.14 1.94 13.21
N LEU A 63 11.19 1.03 13.25
CA LEU A 63 9.85 1.24 13.77
C LEU A 63 9.73 0.60 15.16
N ALA A 64 8.63 0.84 15.85
CA ALA A 64 8.35 0.19 17.12
C ALA A 64 8.37 -1.33 16.94
N PRO A 65 8.92 -2.08 17.91
CA PRO A 65 8.91 -3.55 17.83
C PRO A 65 7.49 -4.07 17.61
N TYR A 66 7.37 -5.07 16.74
CA TYR A 66 6.08 -5.69 16.39
C TYR A 66 5.07 -4.75 15.74
N ALA A 67 5.54 -3.65 15.12
CA ALA A 67 4.65 -2.76 14.36
C ALA A 67 3.83 -3.58 13.35
N THR A 68 2.54 -3.29 13.28
CA THR A 68 1.59 -4.01 12.44
C THR A 68 1.46 -3.34 11.07
N HIS A 69 0.70 -3.98 10.16
CA HIS A 69 0.36 -3.38 8.88
C HIS A 69 -0.48 -2.09 9.08
N ALA A 70 -1.34 -2.05 10.09
CA ALA A 70 -2.08 -0.83 10.43
C ALA A 70 -1.14 0.29 10.85
N ASP A 71 -0.12 -0.01 11.66
CA ASP A 71 0.90 0.96 12.05
C ASP A 71 1.67 1.45 10.82
N ALA A 72 1.99 0.55 9.90
CA ALA A 72 2.67 0.91 8.65
C ALA A 72 1.82 1.85 7.79
N ILE A 73 0.53 1.57 7.64
CA ILE A 73 -0.37 2.45 6.88
C ILE A 73 -0.47 3.83 7.52
N ASN A 74 -0.58 3.92 8.84
CA ASN A 74 -0.59 5.21 9.53
C ASN A 74 0.71 5.98 9.30
N THR A 75 1.86 5.30 9.38
CA THR A 75 3.17 5.92 9.11
C THR A 75 3.28 6.40 7.65
N LEU A 76 2.77 5.60 6.72
CA LEU A 76 2.72 5.96 5.31
C LEU A 76 1.90 7.24 5.09
N ILE A 77 0.73 7.34 5.69
CA ILE A 77 -0.14 8.53 5.58
C ILE A 77 0.58 9.75 6.15
N GLU A 78 1.17 9.64 7.34
CA GLU A 78 1.93 10.72 7.94
C GLU A 78 3.09 11.17 7.06
N THR A 79 3.79 10.22 6.43
CA THR A 79 4.91 10.53 5.54
C THR A 79 4.46 11.22 4.27
N LEU A 80 3.41 10.71 3.63
CA LEU A 80 2.89 11.26 2.38
C LEU A 80 2.28 12.66 2.55
N THR A 81 1.72 12.97 3.70
CA THR A 81 1.07 14.26 3.99
C THR A 81 1.92 15.18 4.86
N GLY A 82 3.11 14.70 5.29
CA GLY A 82 4.00 15.48 6.14
C GLY A 82 4.73 16.58 5.38
N LYS A 83 5.26 17.55 6.13
CA LYS A 83 5.96 18.69 5.55
C LYS A 83 7.32 18.35 4.95
N LYS A 84 8.00 17.34 5.49
CA LYS A 84 9.37 17.01 5.11
C LYS A 84 9.46 16.24 3.79
N PHE A 85 8.63 15.21 3.61
CA PHE A 85 8.68 14.31 2.46
C PHE A 85 7.32 14.18 1.78
N GLY A 86 6.35 15.00 2.13
CA GLY A 86 4.99 14.88 1.62
C GLY A 86 4.87 15.20 0.14
N VAL A 87 4.09 14.39 -0.54
CA VAL A 87 3.70 14.60 -1.95
C VAL A 87 2.20 14.90 -2.05
N LEU A 88 1.51 14.90 -0.92
CA LEU A 88 0.07 15.17 -0.82
C LEU A 88 -0.17 16.26 0.22
N SER A 89 -1.15 17.13 -0.03
CA SER A 89 -1.65 18.06 1.00
C SER A 89 -2.54 17.34 1.99
N SER A 90 -3.34 16.38 1.52
CA SER A 90 -4.16 15.51 2.34
C SER A 90 -4.45 14.22 1.57
N MET A 91 -4.97 13.20 2.27
CA MET A 91 -5.35 11.94 1.63
C MET A 91 -6.56 12.08 0.70
N ASP A 92 -7.28 13.19 0.76
CA ASP A 92 -8.38 13.48 -0.18
C ASP A 92 -7.89 13.59 -1.63
N GLU A 93 -6.60 13.81 -1.85
CA GLU A 93 -6.02 13.83 -3.20
C GLU A 93 -5.90 12.43 -3.82
N ILE A 94 -6.01 11.37 -3.02
CA ILE A 94 -5.96 9.99 -3.51
C ILE A 94 -7.34 9.60 -4.01
N ALA A 95 -7.44 9.35 -5.32
CA ALA A 95 -8.70 9.00 -5.96
C ALA A 95 -9.09 7.52 -5.75
N ALA A 96 -8.10 6.66 -5.63
CA ALA A 96 -8.32 5.22 -5.43
C ALA A 96 -7.10 4.56 -4.82
N VAL A 97 -7.32 3.45 -4.11
CA VAL A 97 -6.27 2.57 -3.60
C VAL A 97 -6.34 1.26 -4.38
N GLY A 98 -5.27 0.91 -5.06
CA GLY A 98 -5.15 -0.37 -5.75
C GLY A 98 -4.42 -1.39 -4.88
N HIS A 99 -4.90 -2.61 -4.87
CA HIS A 99 -4.29 -3.70 -4.10
C HIS A 99 -3.90 -4.84 -5.02
N ARG A 100 -2.68 -5.34 -4.84
CA ARG A 100 -2.29 -6.59 -5.48
C ARG A 100 -2.87 -7.76 -4.70
N VAL A 101 -3.53 -8.67 -5.43
CA VAL A 101 -4.03 -9.93 -4.87
C VAL A 101 -3.52 -11.07 -5.76
N LEU A 102 -2.88 -12.07 -5.15
CA LEU A 102 -2.30 -13.17 -5.90
C LEU A 102 -3.36 -14.00 -6.61
N HIS A 103 -4.44 -14.34 -5.91
CA HIS A 103 -5.53 -15.16 -6.46
C HIS A 103 -6.90 -14.54 -6.23
N GLY A 104 -7.62 -14.29 -7.34
CA GLY A 104 -9.06 -14.02 -7.35
C GLY A 104 -9.87 -15.24 -7.76
N GLY A 105 -9.22 -16.38 -7.97
CA GLY A 105 -9.84 -17.60 -8.47
C GLY A 105 -10.27 -17.46 -9.92
N GLU A 106 -11.23 -18.29 -10.32
CA GLU A 106 -11.80 -18.24 -11.66
C GLU A 106 -12.77 -17.06 -11.86
N LYS A 107 -13.16 -16.40 -10.76
CA LYS A 107 -14.15 -15.31 -10.78
C LYS A 107 -13.60 -14.01 -11.34
N PHE A 108 -12.30 -13.75 -11.17
CA PHE A 108 -11.68 -12.49 -11.56
C PHE A 108 -10.39 -12.75 -12.33
N SER A 109 -10.31 -12.25 -13.55
CA SER A 109 -9.12 -12.33 -14.39
C SER A 109 -8.45 -10.97 -14.60
N GLY A 110 -9.00 -9.90 -14.05
CA GLY A 110 -8.47 -8.54 -14.17
C GLY A 110 -8.78 -7.72 -12.95
N SER A 111 -8.52 -6.43 -13.03
CA SER A 111 -8.80 -5.49 -11.95
C SER A 111 -10.31 -5.32 -11.76
N VAL A 112 -10.75 -5.29 -10.51
CA VAL A 112 -12.16 -5.14 -10.15
C VAL A 112 -12.29 -4.19 -8.96
N LEU A 113 -13.42 -3.52 -8.85
CA LEU A 113 -13.74 -2.72 -7.67
C LEU A 113 -13.95 -3.67 -6.48
N VAL A 114 -13.28 -3.38 -5.36
CA VAL A 114 -13.39 -4.22 -4.17
C VAL A 114 -14.73 -4.00 -3.49
N THR A 115 -15.50 -5.06 -3.39
CA THR A 115 -16.78 -5.12 -2.70
C THR A 115 -16.73 -6.26 -1.68
N GLU A 116 -17.77 -6.42 -0.85
CA GLU A 116 -17.84 -7.54 0.09
C GLU A 116 -17.79 -8.89 -0.64
N SER A 117 -18.44 -9.00 -1.80
CA SER A 117 -18.42 -10.24 -2.59
C SER A 117 -17.02 -10.52 -3.17
N VAL A 118 -16.28 -9.48 -3.55
CA VAL A 118 -14.89 -9.62 -4.02
C VAL A 118 -13.99 -10.10 -2.87
N LYS A 119 -14.14 -9.51 -1.68
CA LYS A 119 -13.36 -9.94 -0.51
C LYS A 119 -13.66 -11.39 -0.14
N GLU A 120 -14.91 -11.82 -0.22
CA GLU A 120 -15.28 -13.21 0.04
C GLU A 120 -14.66 -14.16 -0.98
N ALA A 121 -14.65 -13.77 -2.27
CA ALA A 121 -14.00 -14.55 -3.31
C ALA A 121 -12.49 -14.70 -3.04
N ILE A 122 -11.83 -13.63 -2.57
CA ILE A 122 -10.41 -13.68 -2.18
C ILE A 122 -10.22 -14.65 -1.01
N ARG A 123 -11.11 -14.60 -0.03
CA ARG A 123 -11.07 -15.48 1.15
C ARG A 123 -11.22 -16.95 0.74
N GLU A 124 -12.12 -17.23 -0.19
CA GLU A 124 -12.33 -18.59 -0.75
C GLU A 124 -11.08 -19.10 -1.49
N CYS A 125 -10.24 -18.20 -2.00
CA CYS A 125 -9.00 -18.55 -2.71
C CYS A 125 -7.79 -18.72 -1.79
N ILE A 126 -7.94 -18.57 -0.47
CA ILE A 126 -6.84 -18.76 0.49
C ILE A 126 -6.15 -20.13 0.31
N PRO A 127 -6.86 -21.25 0.13
CA PRO A 127 -6.20 -22.54 -0.10
C PRO A 127 -5.31 -22.58 -1.34
N LEU A 128 -5.56 -21.73 -2.35
CA LEU A 128 -4.76 -21.63 -3.57
C LEU A 128 -3.51 -20.76 -3.39
N GLY A 129 -3.55 -19.83 -2.45
CA GLY A 129 -2.44 -18.93 -2.17
C GLY A 129 -2.29 -18.70 -0.67
N PRO A 130 -2.00 -19.74 0.13
CA PRO A 130 -2.05 -19.65 1.61
C PRO A 130 -1.00 -18.71 2.18
N LEU A 131 0.08 -18.40 1.44
CA LEU A 131 1.14 -17.50 1.89
C LEU A 131 0.83 -16.03 1.54
N HIS A 132 0.02 -15.78 0.53
CA HIS A 132 -0.19 -14.43 -0.01
C HIS A 132 -1.60 -13.91 0.17
N ASN A 133 -2.63 -14.70 -0.12
CA ASN A 133 -4.01 -14.23 -0.07
C ASN A 133 -4.47 -13.72 1.29
N PRO A 134 -4.12 -14.37 2.43
CA PRO A 134 -4.49 -13.81 3.74
C PRO A 134 -3.91 -12.43 3.99
N ALA A 135 -2.63 -12.23 3.64
CA ALA A 135 -1.97 -10.94 3.80
C ALA A 135 -2.54 -9.89 2.85
N ASN A 136 -2.82 -10.28 1.58
CA ASN A 136 -3.43 -9.39 0.60
C ASN A 136 -4.81 -8.92 1.05
N LEU A 137 -5.65 -9.84 1.53
CA LEU A 137 -6.99 -9.51 2.05
C LEU A 137 -6.89 -8.60 3.28
N MET A 138 -5.99 -8.91 4.20
CA MET A 138 -5.76 -8.10 5.39
C MET A 138 -5.34 -6.68 5.01
N GLY A 139 -4.47 -6.52 4.00
CA GLY A 139 -4.07 -5.21 3.49
C GLY A 139 -5.25 -4.39 3.00
N ILE A 140 -6.16 -5.01 2.26
CA ILE A 140 -7.40 -4.37 1.81
C ILE A 140 -8.24 -3.91 3.00
N GLU A 141 -8.48 -4.78 3.96
CA GLU A 141 -9.32 -4.48 5.12
C GLU A 141 -8.74 -3.38 6.01
N VAL A 142 -7.42 -3.37 6.20
CA VAL A 142 -6.73 -2.31 6.96
C VAL A 142 -6.87 -0.96 6.24
N CYS A 143 -6.67 -0.94 4.93
CA CYS A 143 -6.80 0.29 4.14
C CYS A 143 -8.23 0.82 4.15
N GLU A 144 -9.24 -0.06 4.03
CA GLU A 144 -10.65 0.34 4.12
C GLU A 144 -10.97 0.99 5.47
N LYS A 145 -10.40 0.44 6.55
CA LYS A 145 -10.66 0.94 7.90
C LYS A 145 -10.01 2.30 8.15
N ILE A 146 -8.78 2.50 7.67
CA ILE A 146 -8.00 3.71 7.92
C ILE A 146 -8.31 4.80 6.89
N MET A 147 -8.48 4.42 5.63
CA MET A 147 -8.74 5.34 4.51
C MET A 147 -10.21 5.27 4.06
N LYS A 148 -11.12 5.52 4.99
CA LYS A 148 -12.56 5.48 4.72
C LYS A 148 -12.94 6.46 3.62
N GLY A 149 -13.84 6.01 2.73
CA GLY A 149 -14.35 6.83 1.65
C GLY A 149 -13.50 6.83 0.38
N ILE A 150 -12.31 6.22 0.40
CA ILE A 150 -11.48 6.07 -0.80
C ILE A 150 -11.70 4.66 -1.35
N PRO A 151 -12.15 4.54 -2.63
CA PRO A 151 -12.36 3.22 -3.23
C PRO A 151 -11.05 2.44 -3.42
#